data_9a283b779541929daab110490e4c7c23
#
_entry.id   9a283b779541929daab110490e4c7c23
#
_cell.length_a   1.000
_cell.length_b   1.000
_cell.length_c   1.000
_cell.angle_alpha   90.00
_cell.angle_beta   90.00
_cell.angle_gamma   90.00
#
_symmetry.space_group_name_H-M   'P 1'
#
loop_
_entity.id
_entity.type
_entity.pdbx_description
1 polymer ?
#
loop_
_entity_poly.entity_id
_entity_poly.type
_entity_poly.pdbx_seq_one_letter_code
_entity_poly.pdbx_strand_id
1 'polypeptide(L)'
;MLITLWGGIEIHTVNRLRATLHIQHIANEYNSFRDTADLYSHSQTDRLIKQAAEKLEVSTGTISEAISRLTKELEEYRQRRREEKRQSEAGKERQTVDKFSREQMQQAADFLSSSNLTEATYNLLGNIGMIGQQDNATLLFFIFLTRFFKIRFTPL
;
A
#
# COMPACT_ATOMS: atom_id res chain seq x y z
N MET A 1 1.53 -10.93 -31.21
CA MET A 1 0.59 -10.15 -30.37
C MET A 1 1.38 -9.42 -29.33
N LEU A 2 1.14 -8.12 -29.16
CA LEU A 2 1.73 -7.28 -28.13
C LEU A 2 0.65 -6.89 -27.12
N ILE A 3 0.90 -7.09 -25.83
CA ILE A 3 0.00 -6.63 -24.78
C ILE A 3 0.72 -5.55 -23.97
N THR A 4 0.12 -4.38 -23.89
CA THR A 4 0.62 -3.24 -23.13
C THR A 4 -0.31 -2.95 -21.98
N LEU A 5 0.25 -2.73 -20.79
CA LEU A 5 -0.49 -2.31 -19.61
C LEU A 5 -0.55 -0.79 -19.54
N TRP A 6 -1.74 -0.22 -19.37
CA TRP A 6 -1.95 1.21 -19.25
C TRP A 6 -2.41 1.57 -17.82
N GLY A 7 -1.87 2.65 -17.27
CA GLY A 7 -2.34 3.23 -16.01
C GLY A 7 -1.80 2.60 -14.73
N GLY A 8 -0.90 1.62 -14.81
CA GLY A 8 -0.29 1.00 -13.62
C GLY A 8 -1.22 0.01 -12.90
N ILE A 9 -0.73 -0.56 -11.79
CA ILE A 9 -1.42 -1.57 -11.00
C ILE A 9 -1.49 -1.12 -9.54
N GLU A 10 -2.64 -1.30 -8.90
CA GLU A 10 -2.79 -1.09 -7.46
C GLU A 10 -2.01 -2.16 -6.67
N ILE A 11 -1.02 -1.72 -5.89
CA ILE A 11 -0.14 -2.61 -5.13
C ILE A 11 -0.80 -3.07 -3.82
N HIS A 12 -1.73 -2.28 -3.28
CA HIS A 12 -2.29 -2.48 -1.93
C HIS A 12 -3.48 -3.44 -1.87
N THR A 13 -4.24 -3.57 -2.94
CA THR A 13 -5.40 -4.46 -3.00
C THR A 13 -4.97 -5.90 -3.22
N VAL A 14 -5.29 -6.81 -2.27
CA VAL A 14 -4.92 -8.24 -2.37
C VAL A 14 -5.89 -9.01 -3.25
N ASN A 15 -7.19 -8.69 -3.14
CA ASN A 15 -8.29 -9.48 -3.71
C ASN A 15 -8.70 -9.04 -5.12
N ARG A 16 -8.00 -8.07 -5.71
CA ARG A 16 -8.29 -7.55 -7.05
C ARG A 16 -7.00 -7.28 -7.81
N LEU A 17 -7.01 -7.57 -9.09
CA LEU A 17 -5.94 -7.23 -10.03
C LEU A 17 -6.54 -6.50 -11.22
N ARG A 18 -6.99 -5.27 -11.00
CA ARG A 18 -7.56 -4.44 -12.05
C ARG A 18 -6.47 -3.87 -12.94
N ALA A 19 -6.59 -4.12 -14.24
CA ALA A 19 -5.63 -3.69 -15.25
C ALA A 19 -6.36 -3.18 -16.50
N THR A 20 -5.85 -2.12 -17.10
CA THR A 20 -6.26 -1.67 -18.43
C THR A 20 -5.28 -2.25 -19.44
N LEU A 21 -5.76 -3.17 -20.27
CA LEU A 21 -4.98 -3.88 -21.26
C LEU A 21 -5.19 -3.26 -22.65
N HIS A 22 -4.10 -3.03 -23.33
CA HIS A 22 -4.08 -2.68 -24.75
C HIS A 22 -3.40 -3.81 -25.52
N ILE A 23 -4.16 -4.50 -26.34
CA ILE A 23 -3.74 -5.66 -27.11
C ILE A 23 -3.67 -5.27 -28.58
N GLN A 24 -2.51 -5.48 -29.22
CA GLN A 24 -2.28 -5.16 -30.62
C GLN A 24 -1.80 -6.37 -31.39
N HIS A 25 -2.23 -6.46 -32.65
CA HIS A 25 -1.67 -7.44 -33.59
C HIS A 25 -0.35 -6.90 -34.15
N ILE A 26 0.73 -7.68 -34.09
CA ILE A 26 2.07 -7.22 -34.53
C ILE A 26 2.10 -6.88 -36.02
N ALA A 27 1.35 -7.60 -36.84
CA ALA A 27 1.32 -7.39 -38.29
C ALA A 27 0.40 -6.24 -38.71
N ASN A 28 -0.47 -5.74 -37.86
CA ASN A 28 -1.41 -4.67 -38.16
C ASN A 28 -1.63 -3.79 -36.93
N GLU A 29 -0.89 -2.69 -36.83
CA GLU A 29 -0.95 -1.74 -35.71
C GLU A 29 -2.31 -1.04 -35.58
N TYR A 30 -3.08 -0.94 -36.65
CA TYR A 30 -4.42 -0.35 -36.62
C TYR A 30 -5.46 -1.28 -35.98
N ASN A 31 -5.17 -2.59 -35.90
CA ASN A 31 -6.05 -3.55 -35.27
C ASN A 31 -5.66 -3.73 -33.79
N SER A 32 -6.28 -2.94 -32.94
CA SER A 32 -6.03 -2.94 -31.50
C SER A 32 -7.32 -3.04 -30.68
N PHE A 33 -7.22 -3.65 -29.52
CA PHE A 33 -8.29 -3.79 -28.55
C PHE A 33 -7.84 -3.20 -27.20
N ARG A 34 -8.71 -2.44 -26.56
CA ARG A 34 -8.46 -1.90 -25.22
C ARG A 34 -9.67 -2.13 -24.35
N ASP A 35 -9.45 -2.69 -23.19
CA ASP A 35 -10.47 -2.82 -22.13
C ASP A 35 -9.82 -2.86 -20.74
N THR A 36 -10.64 -2.62 -19.72
CA THR A 36 -10.23 -2.70 -18.32
C THR A 36 -10.95 -3.86 -17.66
N ALA A 37 -10.21 -4.79 -17.09
CA ALA A 37 -10.75 -5.94 -16.39
C ALA A 37 -10.03 -6.19 -15.06
N ASP A 38 -10.74 -6.83 -14.13
CA ASP A 38 -10.12 -7.46 -12.98
C ASP A 38 -9.68 -8.87 -13.38
N LEU A 39 -8.38 -9.09 -13.45
CA LEU A 39 -7.78 -10.34 -13.91
C LEU A 39 -8.00 -11.51 -12.94
N TYR A 40 -8.48 -11.24 -11.70
CA TYR A 40 -8.92 -12.27 -10.77
C TYR A 40 -10.40 -12.64 -10.95
N SER A 41 -11.15 -11.85 -11.69
CA SER A 41 -12.54 -12.15 -12.01
C SER A 41 -12.65 -12.97 -13.28
N HIS A 42 -12.98 -14.26 -13.14
CA HIS A 42 -13.14 -15.18 -14.29
C HIS A 42 -14.11 -14.64 -15.34
N SER A 43 -15.26 -14.11 -14.91
CA SER A 43 -16.28 -13.57 -15.81
C SER A 43 -15.80 -12.35 -16.61
N GLN A 44 -15.01 -11.45 -15.98
CA GLN A 44 -14.47 -10.28 -16.67
C GLN A 44 -13.35 -10.69 -17.63
N THR A 45 -12.50 -11.62 -17.22
CA THR A 45 -11.40 -12.15 -18.03
C THR A 45 -11.94 -12.89 -19.26
N ASP A 46 -12.95 -13.74 -19.10
CA ASP A 46 -13.58 -14.45 -20.22
C ASP A 46 -14.25 -13.50 -21.23
N ARG A 47 -14.94 -12.47 -20.73
CA ARG A 47 -15.52 -11.44 -21.58
C ARG A 47 -14.43 -10.71 -22.37
N LEU A 48 -13.36 -10.30 -21.72
CA LEU A 48 -12.23 -9.61 -22.35
C LEU A 48 -11.58 -10.50 -23.43
N ILE A 49 -11.34 -11.78 -23.13
CA ILE A 49 -10.76 -12.75 -24.07
C ILE A 49 -11.63 -12.89 -25.33
N LYS A 50 -12.95 -13.07 -25.17
CA LYS A 50 -13.88 -13.21 -26.29
C LYS A 50 -13.92 -11.97 -27.17
N GLN A 51 -14.05 -10.78 -26.56
CA GLN A 51 -14.10 -9.52 -27.29
C GLN A 51 -12.78 -9.20 -27.99
N ALA A 52 -11.65 -9.48 -27.36
CA ALA A 52 -10.34 -9.29 -27.96
C ALA A 52 -10.12 -10.27 -29.14
N ALA A 53 -10.52 -11.54 -28.97
CA ALA A 53 -10.42 -12.56 -30.01
C ALA A 53 -11.22 -12.20 -31.25
N GLU A 54 -12.46 -11.77 -31.07
CA GLU A 54 -13.36 -11.33 -32.15
C GLU A 54 -12.79 -10.12 -32.89
N LYS A 55 -12.36 -9.07 -32.12
CA LYS A 55 -11.86 -7.83 -32.71
C LYS A 55 -10.52 -7.99 -33.42
N LEU A 56 -9.63 -8.82 -32.90
CA LEU A 56 -8.28 -9.02 -33.43
C LEU A 56 -8.18 -10.19 -34.41
N GLU A 57 -9.28 -10.93 -34.61
CA GLU A 57 -9.34 -12.13 -35.45
C GLU A 57 -8.29 -13.19 -35.04
N VAL A 58 -8.07 -13.33 -33.73
CA VAL A 58 -7.09 -14.24 -33.13
C VAL A 58 -7.81 -15.31 -32.30
N SER A 59 -7.21 -16.48 -32.21
CA SER A 59 -7.74 -17.57 -31.40
C SER A 59 -7.92 -17.16 -29.94
N THR A 60 -9.06 -17.50 -29.31
CA THR A 60 -9.34 -17.30 -27.89
C THR A 60 -8.29 -17.98 -27.01
N GLY A 61 -7.79 -19.15 -27.43
CA GLY A 61 -6.74 -19.87 -26.71
C GLY A 61 -5.43 -19.07 -26.61
N THR A 62 -5.00 -18.45 -27.71
CA THR A 62 -3.79 -17.63 -27.75
C THR A 62 -3.90 -16.42 -26.81
N ILE A 63 -5.07 -15.76 -26.78
CA ILE A 63 -5.29 -14.61 -25.90
C ILE A 63 -5.37 -15.05 -24.44
N SER A 64 -6.07 -16.16 -24.16
CA SER A 64 -6.18 -16.72 -22.80
C SER A 64 -4.83 -17.09 -22.22
N GLU A 65 -3.97 -17.74 -22.99
CA GLU A 65 -2.60 -18.07 -22.55
C GLU A 65 -1.79 -16.80 -22.25
N ALA A 66 -1.85 -15.82 -23.14
CA ALA A 66 -1.13 -14.57 -22.97
C ALA A 66 -1.61 -13.78 -21.73
N ILE A 67 -2.93 -13.74 -21.46
CA ILE A 67 -3.48 -13.09 -20.26
C ILE A 67 -3.09 -13.86 -19.00
N SER A 68 -3.12 -15.18 -19.01
CA SER A 68 -2.70 -16.00 -17.87
C SER A 68 -1.24 -15.77 -17.52
N ARG A 69 -0.37 -15.70 -18.53
CA ARG A 69 1.06 -15.38 -18.34
C ARG A 69 1.25 -13.97 -17.80
N LEU A 70 0.55 -12.98 -18.36
CA LEU A 70 0.58 -11.61 -17.88
C LEU A 70 0.12 -11.51 -16.41
N THR A 71 -0.96 -12.19 -16.05
CA THR A 71 -1.48 -12.21 -14.68
C THR A 71 -0.41 -12.69 -13.70
N LYS A 72 0.30 -13.78 -14.04
CA LYS A 72 1.39 -14.30 -13.21
C LYS A 72 2.55 -13.30 -13.08
N GLU A 73 2.98 -12.68 -14.18
CA GLU A 73 4.04 -11.67 -14.16
C GLU A 73 3.64 -10.44 -13.32
N LEU A 74 2.37 -10.04 -13.37
CA LEU A 74 1.84 -8.95 -12.56
C LEU A 74 1.77 -9.28 -11.06
N GLU A 75 1.45 -10.52 -10.71
CA GLU A 75 1.48 -11.00 -9.33
C GLU A 75 2.91 -10.96 -8.76
N GLU A 76 3.87 -11.48 -9.51
CA GLU A 76 5.29 -11.45 -9.13
C GLU A 76 5.81 -10.02 -8.99
N TYR A 77 5.43 -9.12 -9.88
CA TYR A 77 5.75 -7.70 -9.79
C TYR A 77 5.17 -7.08 -8.51
N ARG A 78 3.88 -7.34 -8.21
CA ARG A 78 3.22 -6.83 -7.01
C ARG A 78 3.90 -7.32 -5.72
N GLN A 79 4.29 -8.60 -5.67
CA GLN A 79 4.99 -9.16 -4.52
C GLN A 79 6.34 -8.48 -4.31
N ARG A 80 7.15 -8.32 -5.37
CA ARG A 80 8.42 -7.60 -5.29
C ARG A 80 8.26 -6.17 -4.80
N ARG A 81 7.30 -5.42 -5.35
CA ARG A 81 7.07 -4.02 -4.95
C ARG A 81 6.59 -3.88 -3.50
N ARG A 82 5.81 -4.84 -2.99
CA ARG A 82 5.42 -4.88 -1.58
C ARG A 82 6.62 -5.12 -0.67
N GLU A 83 7.47 -6.03 -1.06
CA GLU A 83 8.67 -6.34 -0.28
C GLU A 83 9.66 -5.18 -0.26
N GLU A 84 9.93 -4.56 -1.40
CA GLU A 84 10.75 -3.34 -1.51
C GLU A 84 10.22 -2.24 -0.61
N LYS A 85 8.88 -2.03 -0.60
CA LYS A 85 8.26 -1.02 0.26
C LYS A 85 8.43 -1.35 1.74
N ARG A 86 8.21 -2.61 2.15
CA ARG A 86 8.42 -3.06 3.53
C ARG A 86 9.86 -2.86 3.98
N GLN A 87 10.83 -3.19 3.13
CA GLN A 87 12.26 -3.00 3.43
C GLN A 87 12.61 -1.51 3.53
N SER A 88 12.06 -0.67 2.64
CA SER A 88 12.26 0.78 2.69
C SER A 88 11.64 1.41 3.95
N GLU A 89 10.45 0.97 4.37
CA GLU A 89 9.79 1.44 5.59
C GLU A 89 10.56 0.98 6.84
N ALA A 90 10.97 -0.28 6.90
CA ALA A 90 11.79 -0.80 8.00
C ALA A 90 13.17 -0.10 8.09
N GLY A 91 13.75 0.26 6.95
CA GLY A 91 14.99 1.05 6.89
C GLY A 91 14.80 2.47 7.41
N LYS A 92 13.67 3.11 7.10
CA LYS A 92 13.34 4.45 7.60
C LYS A 92 13.10 4.47 9.12
N GLU A 93 12.39 3.47 9.65
CA GLU A 93 12.17 3.34 11.08
C GLU A 93 13.50 3.16 11.82
N ARG A 94 14.40 2.30 11.34
CA ARG A 94 15.74 2.13 11.92
C ARG A 94 16.55 3.42 11.89
N GLN A 95 16.59 4.12 10.74
CA GLN A 95 17.29 5.39 10.63
C GLN A 95 16.74 6.49 11.54
N THR A 96 15.46 6.43 11.89
CA THR A 96 14.85 7.41 12.81
C THR A 96 15.27 7.13 14.25
N VAL A 97 15.36 5.86 14.65
CA VAL A 97 15.82 5.46 15.99
C VAL A 97 17.32 5.74 16.17
N ASP A 98 18.13 5.48 15.14
CA ASP A 98 19.58 5.72 15.17
C ASP A 98 19.98 7.21 15.27
N LYS A 99 19.03 8.13 15.03
CA LYS A 99 19.24 9.57 15.18
C LYS A 99 19.21 10.04 16.64
N PHE A 100 18.66 9.25 17.55
CA PHE A 100 18.58 9.62 18.95
C PHE A 100 19.75 9.04 19.73
N SER A 101 20.38 9.90 20.57
CA SER A 101 21.42 9.41 21.47
C SER A 101 20.81 8.48 22.54
N ARG A 102 21.65 7.62 23.15
CA ARG A 102 21.19 6.79 24.26
C ARG A 102 20.61 7.59 25.40
N GLU A 103 21.16 8.77 25.67
CA GLU A 103 20.68 9.70 26.69
C GLU A 103 19.27 10.22 26.35
N GLN A 104 19.03 10.58 25.11
CA GLN A 104 17.71 11.03 24.65
C GLN A 104 16.68 9.91 24.75
N MET A 105 17.04 8.68 24.38
CA MET A 105 16.16 7.52 24.55
C MET A 105 15.84 7.23 26.02
N GLN A 106 16.85 7.34 26.90
CA GLN A 106 16.63 7.16 28.32
C GLN A 106 15.72 8.26 28.89
N GLN A 107 15.97 9.52 28.56
CA GLN A 107 15.11 10.65 28.99
C GLN A 107 13.66 10.46 28.53
N ALA A 108 13.45 9.99 27.31
CA ALA A 108 12.11 9.68 26.78
C ALA A 108 11.44 8.54 27.56
N ALA A 109 12.20 7.48 27.87
CA ALA A 109 11.69 6.34 28.63
C ALA A 109 11.34 6.76 30.07
N ASP A 110 12.19 7.54 30.73
CA ASP A 110 11.96 8.06 32.08
C ASP A 110 10.73 9.00 32.12
N PHE A 111 10.58 9.85 31.10
CA PHE A 111 9.40 10.68 30.94
C PHE A 111 8.11 9.85 30.81
N LEU A 112 8.09 8.85 29.92
CA LEU A 112 6.93 7.98 29.69
C LEU A 112 6.62 7.09 30.92
N SER A 113 7.61 6.81 31.77
CA SER A 113 7.46 5.99 32.97
C SER A 113 7.11 6.83 34.22
N SER A 114 6.94 8.13 34.06
CA SER A 114 6.62 9.01 35.19
C SER A 114 5.26 8.66 35.81
N SER A 115 5.17 8.69 37.13
CA SER A 115 3.94 8.36 37.87
C SER A 115 2.77 9.31 37.57
N ASN A 116 3.06 10.54 37.13
CA ASN A 116 2.07 11.54 36.73
C ASN A 116 2.37 12.06 35.31
N LEU A 117 2.22 11.16 34.34
CA LEU A 117 2.52 11.46 32.92
C LEU A 117 1.65 12.61 32.37
N THR A 118 0.42 12.75 32.87
CA THR A 118 -0.48 13.83 32.44
C THR A 118 0.05 15.20 32.80
N GLU A 119 0.46 15.39 34.05
CA GLU A 119 1.03 16.64 34.51
C GLU A 119 2.40 16.93 33.88
N ALA A 120 3.24 15.89 33.72
CA ALA A 120 4.52 15.99 33.03
C ALA A 120 4.34 16.45 31.58
N THR A 121 3.35 15.88 30.87
CA THR A 121 3.02 16.28 29.49
C THR A 121 2.49 17.70 29.43
N TYR A 122 1.58 18.08 30.32
CA TYR A 122 1.04 19.44 30.39
C TYR A 122 2.14 20.48 30.58
N ASN A 123 3.05 20.24 31.53
CA ASN A 123 4.18 21.12 31.81
C ASN A 123 5.16 21.19 30.64
N LEU A 124 5.43 20.05 29.97
CA LEU A 124 6.30 20.01 28.80
C LEU A 124 5.71 20.85 27.65
N LEU A 125 4.41 20.73 27.40
CA LEU A 125 3.71 21.50 26.37
C LEU A 125 3.73 23.01 26.67
N GLY A 126 3.60 23.40 27.95
CA GLY A 126 3.76 24.77 28.35
C GLY A 126 5.18 25.31 28.10
N ASN A 127 6.21 24.50 28.40
CA ASN A 127 7.62 24.89 28.23
C ASN A 127 8.00 25.08 26.74
N ILE A 128 7.38 24.35 25.81
CA ILE A 128 7.59 24.52 24.36
C ILE A 128 6.74 25.64 23.74
N GLY A 129 6.01 26.43 24.57
CA GLY A 129 5.29 27.62 24.14
C GLY A 129 3.81 27.42 23.79
N MET A 130 3.21 26.30 24.11
CA MET A 130 1.76 26.10 23.98
C MET A 130 1.01 26.71 25.13
N ILE A 131 0.75 28.01 25.08
CA ILE A 131 0.06 28.75 26.15
C ILE A 131 -1.44 28.78 25.87
N GLY A 132 -2.27 28.41 26.84
CA GLY A 132 -3.74 28.45 26.77
C GLY A 132 -4.41 27.30 25.98
N GLN A 133 -3.66 26.38 25.44
CA GLN A 133 -4.13 25.20 24.69
C GLN A 133 -3.56 23.88 25.25
N GLN A 134 -2.90 23.92 26.43
CA GLN A 134 -2.20 22.76 27.00
C GLN A 134 -3.14 21.58 27.25
N ASP A 135 -4.38 21.83 27.73
CA ASP A 135 -5.35 20.76 28.00
C ASP A 135 -5.70 19.99 26.71
N ASN A 136 -6.03 20.73 25.64
CA ASN A 136 -6.36 20.12 24.34
C ASN A 136 -5.16 19.40 23.73
N ALA A 137 -3.97 19.99 23.84
CA ALA A 137 -2.74 19.40 23.33
C ALA A 137 -2.34 18.15 24.10
N THR A 138 -2.53 18.13 25.43
CA THR A 138 -2.33 16.97 26.30
C THR A 138 -3.28 15.82 25.90
N LEU A 139 -4.57 16.13 25.69
CA LEU A 139 -5.53 15.17 25.23
C LEU A 139 -5.14 14.56 23.87
N LEU A 140 -4.75 15.40 22.90
CA LEU A 140 -4.29 14.97 21.60
C LEU A 140 -3.04 14.10 21.69
N PHE A 141 -2.09 14.45 22.55
CA PHE A 141 -0.89 13.65 22.78
C PHE A 141 -1.25 12.21 23.21
N PHE A 142 -2.17 12.05 24.18
CA PHE A 142 -2.61 10.73 24.62
C PHE A 142 -3.40 9.98 23.54
N ILE A 143 -4.23 10.66 22.76
CA ILE A 143 -4.91 10.05 21.60
C ILE A 143 -3.90 9.51 20.57
N PHE A 144 -2.82 10.24 20.29
CA PHE A 144 -1.76 9.76 19.42
C PHE A 144 -0.97 8.60 20.02
N LEU A 145 -0.66 8.64 21.31
CA LEU A 145 0.02 7.54 22.00
C LEU A 145 -0.78 6.23 21.91
N THR A 146 -2.11 6.27 22.07
CA THR A 146 -2.94 5.05 21.99
C THR A 146 -2.86 4.33 20.65
N ARG A 147 -2.48 5.01 19.56
CA ARG A 147 -2.25 4.39 18.26
C ARG A 147 -1.04 3.46 18.21
N PHE A 148 -0.05 3.68 19.08
CA PHE A 148 1.14 2.84 19.17
C PHE A 148 0.96 1.65 20.09
N PHE A 149 -0.01 1.71 21.02
CA PHE A 149 -0.34 0.58 21.87
C PHE A 149 -1.34 -0.31 21.13
N LYS A 150 -0.90 -1.49 20.67
CA LYS A 150 -1.81 -2.58 20.25
C LYS A 150 -2.51 -3.12 21.50
N ILE A 151 -3.51 -2.41 22.01
CA ILE A 151 -4.40 -2.93 23.03
C ILE A 151 -5.27 -3.99 22.35
N ARG A 152 -4.91 -5.26 22.50
CA ARG A 152 -5.82 -6.36 22.25
C ARG A 152 -6.84 -6.32 23.40
N PHE A 153 -7.97 -5.70 23.16
CA PHE A 153 -9.15 -5.98 23.98
C PHE A 153 -9.52 -7.44 23.68
N THR A 154 -9.14 -8.36 24.57
CA THR A 154 -9.81 -9.65 24.66
C THR A 154 -11.14 -9.40 25.35
N PRO A 155 -12.29 -9.59 24.69
CA PRO A 155 -13.56 -9.57 25.40
C PRO A 155 -13.57 -10.75 26.38
N LEU A 156 -13.93 -10.48 27.65
CA LEU A 156 -14.23 -11.47 28.67
C LEU A 156 -15.46 -12.25 28.27
#